data_ba2446c4b20bfca9d7012998cf9b33e2
#
_entry.id   ba2446c4b20bfca9d7012998cf9b33e2
#
_cell.length_a   1.000
_cell.length_b   1.000
_cell.length_c   1.000
_cell.angle_alpha   90.00
_cell.angle_beta   90.00
_cell.angle_gamma   90.00
#
_symmetry.space_group_name_H-M   'P 1'
#
loop_
_entity.id
_entity.type
_entity.pdbx_description
1 polymer ?
#
loop_
_entity_poly.entity_id
_entity_poly.type
_entity_poly.pdbx_seq_one_letter_code
_entity_poly.pdbx_strand_id
1 'polypeptide(L)'
;DDCQDVNQFGSTRDRSTTLALIKLSHVLFEAADDNRNIIRVLFVDFKKAFEFIDHNVLSKKLSECGFSPLLSVWMLSFLVDRRQFVKIGCSVSDVSVTNAGAPQGTRAGPNDFKVLINDLCFDYPYIKYVDDVTVAAVSTDAQINNMQLVANELVEWCADNNMHLNTSKTKEMVIYFGKQYCKSELAYTRIVDANIERMEAFKLLGVIF
;
A
#
# COMPACT_ATOMS: atom_id res chain seq x y z
N ASP A 1 -18.87 -10.45 -0.08
CA ASP A 1 -17.51 -10.86 -0.52
C ASP A 1 -17.12 -10.30 -1.91
N ASP A 2 -18.09 -9.78 -2.68
CA ASP A 2 -17.84 -9.33 -4.06
C ASP A 2 -17.16 -7.93 -4.18
N CYS A 3 -17.03 -7.22 -3.09
CA CYS A 3 -16.42 -5.87 -3.08
C CYS A 3 -14.91 -5.86 -2.75
N GLN A 4 -14.32 -6.98 -2.32
CA GLN A 4 -12.94 -6.98 -1.88
C GLN A 4 -11.97 -7.21 -3.04
N ASP A 5 -10.92 -6.37 -3.15
CA ASP A 5 -9.82 -6.56 -4.10
C ASP A 5 -9.16 -7.94 -3.95
N VAL A 6 -9.11 -8.67 -5.05
CA VAL A 6 -8.51 -10.00 -5.12
C VAL A 6 -7.00 -10.00 -4.83
N ASN A 7 -6.36 -8.85 -4.87
CA ASN A 7 -4.94 -8.66 -4.59
C ASN A 7 -4.65 -8.27 -3.13
N GLN A 8 -5.70 -8.11 -2.28
CA GLN A 8 -5.53 -7.86 -0.84
C GLN A 8 -5.37 -9.18 -0.09
N PHE A 9 -4.21 -9.39 0.50
CA PHE A 9 -3.87 -10.59 1.27
C PHE A 9 -3.92 -10.37 2.78
N GLY A 10 -3.70 -9.14 3.23
CA GLY A 10 -3.69 -8.82 4.65
C GLY A 10 -5.09 -8.80 5.27
N SER A 11 -5.23 -9.35 6.46
CA SER A 11 -6.51 -9.41 7.22
C SER A 11 -7.68 -9.98 6.41
N THR A 12 -7.41 -10.87 5.47
CA THR A 12 -8.39 -11.51 4.58
C THR A 12 -8.45 -13.00 4.91
N ARG A 13 -9.67 -13.53 4.96
CA ARG A 13 -9.90 -14.95 5.24
C ARG A 13 -9.21 -15.82 4.17
N ASP A 14 -8.61 -16.91 4.61
CA ASP A 14 -7.94 -17.93 3.78
C ASP A 14 -6.75 -17.34 2.96
N ARG A 15 -6.22 -16.16 3.37
CA ARG A 15 -5.04 -15.52 2.79
C ARG A 15 -3.93 -15.36 3.82
N SER A 16 -2.69 -15.30 3.35
CA SER A 16 -1.52 -15.21 4.21
C SER A 16 -0.38 -14.42 3.54
N THR A 17 0.63 -14.05 4.34
CA THR A 17 1.88 -13.48 3.84
C THR A 17 2.54 -14.41 2.82
N THR A 18 2.51 -15.72 3.06
CA THR A 18 3.07 -16.73 2.15
C THR A 18 2.40 -16.69 0.78
N LEU A 19 1.07 -16.61 0.72
CA LEU A 19 0.34 -16.54 -0.56
C LEU A 19 0.62 -15.23 -1.30
N ALA A 20 0.74 -14.10 -0.58
CA ALA A 20 1.12 -12.83 -1.17
C ALA A 20 2.52 -12.92 -1.82
N LEU A 21 3.49 -13.48 -1.08
CA LEU A 21 4.86 -13.66 -1.55
C LEU A 21 4.94 -14.63 -2.73
N ILE A 22 4.21 -15.75 -2.70
CA ILE A 22 4.14 -16.70 -3.83
C ILE A 22 3.62 -15.99 -5.07
N LYS A 23 2.54 -15.21 -4.97
CA LYS A 23 2.00 -14.47 -6.11
C LYS A 23 3.01 -13.49 -6.67
N LEU A 24 3.66 -12.68 -5.83
CA LEU A 24 4.69 -11.76 -6.28
C LEU A 24 5.87 -12.50 -6.93
N SER A 25 6.38 -13.55 -6.26
CA SER A 25 7.50 -14.34 -6.79
C SER A 25 7.17 -14.97 -8.15
N HIS A 26 5.94 -15.48 -8.33
CA HIS A 26 5.50 -16.04 -9.62
C HIS A 26 5.60 -15.00 -10.73
N VAL A 27 5.07 -13.78 -10.49
CA VAL A 27 5.16 -12.67 -11.44
C VAL A 27 6.62 -12.32 -11.78
N LEU A 28 7.49 -12.25 -10.76
CA LEU A 28 8.88 -11.89 -10.95
C LEU A 28 9.66 -12.98 -11.72
N PHE A 29 9.45 -14.25 -11.40
CA PHE A 29 10.12 -15.36 -12.10
C PHE A 29 9.63 -15.50 -13.54
N GLU A 30 8.33 -15.42 -13.78
CA GLU A 30 7.76 -15.44 -15.13
C GLU A 30 8.35 -14.30 -15.99
N ALA A 31 8.43 -13.10 -15.43
CA ALA A 31 9.04 -11.96 -16.12
C ALA A 31 10.57 -12.15 -16.33
N ALA A 32 11.26 -12.85 -15.43
CA ALA A 32 12.71 -13.09 -15.49
C ALA A 32 13.11 -14.15 -16.50
N ASP A 33 12.17 -14.99 -16.97
CA ASP A 33 12.43 -16.02 -17.99
C ASP A 33 12.87 -15.39 -19.33
N ASP A 34 12.45 -14.18 -19.64
CA ASP A 34 13.00 -13.39 -20.76
C ASP A 34 14.04 -12.39 -20.24
N ASN A 35 15.31 -12.63 -20.55
CA ASN A 35 16.42 -11.80 -20.12
C ASN A 35 16.45 -10.39 -20.74
N ARG A 36 15.55 -10.08 -21.65
CA ARG A 36 15.34 -8.72 -22.18
C ARG A 36 14.45 -7.89 -21.28
N ASN A 37 13.70 -8.54 -20.40
CA ASN A 37 12.78 -7.85 -19.49
C ASN A 37 13.54 -7.04 -18.42
N ILE A 38 13.10 -5.82 -18.26
CA ILE A 38 13.45 -4.94 -17.14
C ILE A 38 12.26 -4.97 -16.20
N ILE A 39 12.45 -5.53 -15.02
CA ILE A 39 11.41 -5.65 -14.01
C ILE A 39 11.64 -4.56 -12.97
N ARG A 40 10.66 -3.73 -12.76
CA ARG A 40 10.68 -2.69 -11.71
C ARG A 40 9.66 -3.05 -10.65
N VAL A 41 10.08 -3.07 -9.40
CA VAL A 41 9.21 -3.36 -8.26
C VAL A 41 9.21 -2.16 -7.34
N LEU A 42 8.03 -1.60 -7.09
CA LEU A 42 7.83 -0.49 -6.16
C LEU A 42 7.23 -1.02 -4.86
N PHE A 43 7.92 -0.80 -3.76
CA PHE A 43 7.47 -1.08 -2.41
C PHE A 43 6.97 0.22 -1.80
N VAL A 44 5.67 0.36 -1.66
CA VAL A 44 4.99 1.58 -1.22
C VAL A 44 4.85 1.60 0.29
N ASP A 45 5.19 2.72 0.92
CA ASP A 45 4.95 2.99 2.34
C ASP A 45 4.08 4.25 2.49
N PHE A 46 3.01 4.15 3.28
CA PHE A 46 2.17 5.30 3.62
C PHE A 46 2.62 5.92 4.94
N LYS A 47 2.62 7.24 5.03
CA LYS A 47 2.89 7.93 6.30
C LYS A 47 1.74 7.67 7.26
N LYS A 48 2.04 7.02 8.41
CA LYS A 48 1.06 6.84 9.49
C LYS A 48 -0.30 6.37 8.97
N ALA A 49 -0.31 5.31 8.15
CA ALA A 49 -1.46 4.81 7.41
C ALA A 49 -2.75 4.76 8.25
N PHE A 50 -2.67 4.19 9.46
CA PHE A 50 -3.82 4.07 10.37
C PHE A 50 -4.21 5.38 11.06
N GLU A 51 -3.28 6.31 11.25
CA GLU A 51 -3.53 7.56 11.96
C GLU A 51 -4.19 8.62 11.06
N PHE A 52 -4.00 8.52 9.74
CA PHE A 52 -4.51 9.47 8.76
C PHE A 52 -5.76 9.03 8.02
N ILE A 53 -6.41 7.94 8.45
CA ILE A 53 -7.70 7.55 7.88
C ILE A 53 -8.71 8.70 8.07
N ASP A 54 -9.13 9.32 6.97
CA ASP A 54 -10.20 10.32 6.98
C ASP A 54 -11.55 9.61 7.11
N HIS A 55 -12.31 9.94 8.15
CA HIS A 55 -13.59 9.28 8.44
C HIS A 55 -14.67 9.60 7.39
N ASN A 56 -14.59 10.77 6.71
CA ASN A 56 -15.52 11.10 5.64
C ASN A 56 -15.23 10.27 4.39
N VAL A 57 -13.94 10.13 4.05
CA VAL A 57 -13.51 9.25 2.94
C VAL A 57 -13.91 7.81 3.23
N LEU A 58 -13.64 7.32 4.45
CA LEU A 58 -14.03 5.97 4.86
C LEU A 58 -15.54 5.77 4.78
N SER A 59 -16.34 6.75 5.22
CA SER A 59 -17.80 6.70 5.14
C SER A 59 -18.31 6.54 3.70
N LYS A 60 -17.73 7.31 2.78
CA LYS A 60 -18.05 7.22 1.35
C LYS A 60 -17.74 5.82 0.82
N LYS A 61 -16.52 5.30 1.10
CA LYS A 61 -16.08 3.97 0.63
C LYS A 61 -16.89 2.83 1.24
N LEU A 62 -17.31 2.92 2.49
CA LEU A 62 -18.24 1.95 3.08
C LEU A 62 -19.54 1.87 2.28
N SER A 63 -20.09 3.02 1.89
CA SER A 63 -21.30 3.08 1.06
C SER A 63 -21.06 2.49 -0.33
N GLU A 64 -19.95 2.82 -0.98
CA GLU A 64 -19.55 2.29 -2.29
C GLU A 64 -19.34 0.78 -2.27
N CYS A 65 -18.83 0.24 -1.17
CA CYS A 65 -18.71 -1.21 -0.93
C CYS A 65 -20.05 -1.89 -0.55
N GLY A 66 -21.17 -1.16 -0.55
CA GLY A 66 -22.49 -1.72 -0.31
C GLY A 66 -22.80 -2.02 1.16
N PHE A 67 -22.06 -1.45 2.10
CA PHE A 67 -22.40 -1.56 3.53
C PHE A 67 -23.73 -0.84 3.81
N SER A 68 -24.59 -1.48 4.63
CA SER A 68 -25.84 -0.83 5.01
C SER A 68 -25.57 0.46 5.79
N PRO A 69 -26.42 1.50 5.64
CA PRO A 69 -26.23 2.77 6.34
C PRO A 69 -26.13 2.60 7.86
N LEU A 70 -26.90 1.67 8.43
CA LEU A 70 -26.86 1.38 9.87
C LEU A 70 -25.50 0.84 10.30
N LEU A 71 -24.94 -0.08 9.54
CA LEU A 71 -23.62 -0.66 9.82
C LEU A 71 -22.51 0.39 9.65
N SER A 72 -22.58 1.21 8.62
CA SER A 72 -21.61 2.29 8.38
C SER A 72 -21.63 3.32 9.53
N VAL A 73 -22.80 3.75 9.98
CA VAL A 73 -22.94 4.64 11.14
C VAL A 73 -22.38 3.98 12.41
N TRP A 74 -22.66 2.71 12.62
CA TRP A 74 -22.14 1.99 13.78
C TRP A 74 -20.62 1.90 13.76
N MET A 75 -19.99 1.57 12.62
CA MET A 75 -18.53 1.55 12.47
C MET A 75 -17.91 2.92 12.72
N LEU A 76 -18.47 3.97 12.11
CA LEU A 76 -17.98 5.33 12.26
C LEU A 76 -18.15 5.87 13.69
N SER A 77 -19.21 5.49 14.40
CA SER A 77 -19.42 5.90 15.81
C SER A 77 -18.32 5.43 16.74
N PHE A 78 -17.58 4.38 16.36
CA PHE A 78 -16.41 3.88 17.11
C PHE A 78 -15.16 4.73 16.85
N LEU A 79 -15.11 5.46 15.77
CA LEU A 79 -13.94 6.24 15.32
C LEU A 79 -14.05 7.72 15.70
N VAL A 80 -15.26 8.30 15.58
CA VAL A 80 -15.53 9.74 15.80
C VAL A 80 -15.48 10.09 17.30
N ASP A 81 -14.91 11.27 17.61
CA ASP A 81 -14.79 11.82 18.98
C ASP A 81 -14.13 10.84 19.97
N ARG A 82 -13.25 10.00 19.49
CA ARG A 82 -12.57 8.99 20.28
C ARG A 82 -11.62 9.64 21.28
N ARG A 83 -11.87 9.38 22.56
CA ARG A 83 -11.01 9.85 23.65
C ARG A 83 -9.87 8.87 23.91
N GLN A 84 -8.68 9.41 24.04
CA GLN A 84 -7.49 8.61 24.35
C GLN A 84 -6.60 9.33 25.37
N PHE A 85 -5.85 8.56 26.13
CA PHE A 85 -4.82 9.03 27.04
C PHE A 85 -3.69 8.00 27.11
N VAL A 86 -2.51 8.43 27.55
CA VAL A 86 -1.36 7.55 27.76
C VAL A 86 -1.23 7.27 29.25
N LYS A 87 -1.03 6.00 29.63
CA LYS A 87 -0.77 5.59 31.00
C LYS A 87 0.58 4.87 31.09
N ILE A 88 1.48 5.38 31.95
CA ILE A 88 2.79 4.78 32.19
C ILE A 88 2.92 4.61 33.71
N GLY A 89 2.85 3.39 34.23
CA GLY A 89 2.82 3.11 35.67
C GLY A 89 1.61 3.77 36.31
N CYS A 90 1.86 4.66 37.27
CA CYS A 90 0.84 5.44 37.99
C CYS A 90 0.54 6.81 37.35
N SER A 91 1.31 7.23 36.37
CA SER A 91 1.13 8.52 35.68
C SER A 91 0.18 8.38 34.49
N VAL A 92 -0.73 9.35 34.36
CA VAL A 92 -1.73 9.40 33.29
C VAL A 92 -1.65 10.77 32.60
N SER A 93 -1.63 10.81 31.30
CA SER A 93 -1.69 12.07 30.54
C SER A 93 -3.08 12.67 30.53
N ASP A 94 -3.19 13.92 30.10
CA ASP A 94 -4.48 14.51 29.75
C ASP A 94 -5.19 13.71 28.66
N VAL A 95 -6.52 13.80 28.66
CA VAL A 95 -7.37 13.17 27.63
C VAL A 95 -7.29 14.00 26.34
N SER A 96 -6.97 13.35 25.22
CA SER A 96 -7.02 13.93 23.88
C SER A 96 -8.19 13.35 23.11
N VAL A 97 -8.86 14.17 22.30
CA VAL A 97 -9.93 13.75 21.38
C VAL A 97 -9.34 13.58 19.98
N THR A 98 -9.63 12.45 19.34
CA THR A 98 -9.14 12.12 18.00
C THR A 98 -10.31 11.97 17.05
N ASN A 99 -10.29 12.74 15.94
CA ASN A 99 -11.30 12.72 14.87
C ASN A 99 -10.73 12.26 13.52
N ALA A 100 -9.59 11.58 13.54
CA ALA A 100 -9.00 10.91 12.39
C ALA A 100 -8.37 9.58 12.83
N GLY A 101 -8.13 8.71 11.86
CA GLY A 101 -7.48 7.44 12.06
C GLY A 101 -8.34 6.36 12.70
N ALA A 102 -7.81 5.14 12.68
CA ALA A 102 -8.38 3.97 13.34
C ALA A 102 -7.47 3.52 14.49
N PRO A 103 -8.04 3.00 15.60
CA PRO A 103 -7.24 2.56 16.74
C PRO A 103 -6.40 1.33 16.38
N GLN A 104 -5.09 1.43 16.56
CA GLN A 104 -4.18 0.30 16.37
C GLN A 104 -4.43 -0.80 17.42
N GLY A 105 -4.21 -2.04 17.04
CA GLY A 105 -4.42 -3.20 17.93
C GLY A 105 -5.87 -3.64 18.08
N THR A 106 -6.82 -3.03 17.38
CA THR A 106 -8.21 -3.47 17.30
C THR A 106 -8.45 -4.34 16.06
N ARG A 107 -9.53 -5.12 16.06
CA ARG A 107 -9.96 -5.87 14.86
C ARG A 107 -10.57 -4.97 13.79
N ALA A 108 -11.11 -3.82 14.19
CA ALA A 108 -11.73 -2.86 13.27
C ALA A 108 -10.69 -2.15 12.40
N GLY A 109 -9.59 -1.66 12.98
CA GLY A 109 -8.58 -0.87 12.28
C GLY A 109 -8.09 -1.46 10.96
N PRO A 110 -7.60 -2.72 10.91
CA PRO A 110 -7.21 -3.34 9.65
C PRO A 110 -8.36 -3.50 8.64
N ASN A 111 -9.61 -3.68 9.11
CA ASN A 111 -10.77 -3.75 8.23
C ASN A 111 -11.13 -2.38 7.66
N ASP A 112 -11.10 -1.33 8.48
CA ASP A 112 -11.34 0.05 8.05
C ASP A 112 -10.30 0.46 6.99
N PHE A 113 -9.02 0.12 7.23
CA PHE A 113 -7.96 0.39 6.27
C PHE A 113 -8.12 -0.42 4.98
N LYS A 114 -8.54 -1.68 5.04
CA LYS A 114 -8.85 -2.48 3.84
C LYS A 114 -9.95 -1.85 3.00
N VAL A 115 -11.02 -1.36 3.62
CA VAL A 115 -12.09 -0.65 2.90
C VAL A 115 -11.54 0.62 2.27
N LEU A 116 -10.72 1.39 3.00
CA LEU A 116 -10.11 2.61 2.48
C LEU A 116 -9.28 2.36 1.22
N ILE A 117 -8.41 1.32 1.23
CA ILE A 117 -7.46 1.04 0.14
C ILE A 117 -8.03 0.10 -0.93
N ASN A 118 -9.31 -0.28 -0.81
CA ASN A 118 -9.90 -1.32 -1.66
C ASN A 118 -9.86 -0.97 -3.15
N ASP A 119 -10.15 0.27 -3.49
CA ASP A 119 -10.18 0.81 -4.85
C ASP A 119 -8.81 1.24 -5.42
N LEU A 120 -7.74 1.17 -4.64
CA LEU A 120 -6.39 1.37 -5.16
C LEU A 120 -6.01 0.15 -6.00
N CYS A 121 -6.21 0.23 -7.30
CA CYS A 121 -5.91 -0.81 -8.28
C CYS A 121 -4.92 -0.29 -9.32
N PHE A 122 -4.16 -1.19 -9.91
CA PHE A 122 -3.18 -0.86 -10.95
C PHE A 122 -3.36 -1.79 -12.15
N ASP A 123 -3.07 -1.30 -13.34
CA ASP A 123 -3.03 -2.12 -14.57
C ASP A 123 -1.84 -3.07 -14.62
N TYR A 124 -0.94 -2.98 -13.66
CA TYR A 124 0.24 -3.83 -13.49
C TYR A 124 0.02 -4.85 -12.37
N PRO A 125 0.72 -5.99 -12.37
CA PRO A 125 0.67 -6.95 -11.27
C PRO A 125 1.01 -6.29 -9.93
N TYR A 126 0.15 -6.48 -8.94
CA TYR A 126 0.36 -5.95 -7.59
C TYR A 126 -0.17 -6.88 -6.52
N ILE A 127 0.32 -6.67 -5.32
CA ILE A 127 -0.19 -7.26 -4.09
C ILE A 127 -0.39 -6.17 -3.03
N LYS A 128 -1.39 -6.36 -2.17
CA LYS A 128 -1.61 -5.56 -0.96
C LYS A 128 -1.60 -6.47 0.27
N TYR A 129 -0.93 -6.02 1.32
CA TYR A 129 -0.98 -6.67 2.62
C TYR A 129 -1.25 -5.62 3.69
N VAL A 130 -2.52 -5.31 3.89
CA VAL A 130 -3.06 -4.17 4.64
C VAL A 130 -2.54 -2.86 4.03
N ASP A 131 -1.56 -2.20 4.64
CA ASP A 131 -0.91 -0.96 4.20
C ASP A 131 0.34 -1.16 3.34
N ASP A 132 0.92 -2.36 3.34
CA ASP A 132 2.02 -2.70 2.45
C ASP A 132 1.48 -2.95 1.03
N VAL A 133 1.85 -2.10 0.09
CA VAL A 133 1.51 -2.23 -1.33
C VAL A 133 2.77 -2.47 -2.15
N THR A 134 2.77 -3.48 -2.98
CA THR A 134 3.88 -3.78 -3.89
C THR A 134 3.36 -3.92 -5.31
N VAL A 135 3.96 -3.18 -6.24
CA VAL A 135 3.59 -3.19 -7.67
C VAL A 135 4.80 -3.60 -8.49
N ALA A 136 4.62 -4.51 -9.46
CA ALA A 136 5.65 -4.95 -10.37
C ALA A 136 5.29 -4.53 -11.81
N ALA A 137 6.15 -3.74 -12.45
CA ALA A 137 6.00 -3.35 -13.84
C ALA A 137 7.13 -3.96 -14.68
N VAL A 138 6.79 -4.51 -15.84
CA VAL A 138 7.74 -5.15 -16.75
C VAL A 138 7.80 -4.37 -18.06
N SER A 139 9.00 -4.14 -18.57
CA SER A 139 9.25 -3.50 -19.88
C SER A 139 10.41 -4.18 -20.57
N THR A 140 10.40 -4.22 -21.91
CA THR A 140 11.55 -4.64 -22.74
C THR A 140 12.37 -3.44 -23.22
N ASP A 141 11.90 -2.22 -22.99
CA ASP A 141 12.54 -0.98 -23.39
C ASP A 141 12.97 -0.15 -22.17
N ALA A 142 14.25 0.12 -22.07
CA ALA A 142 14.86 0.91 -20.99
C ALA A 142 14.39 2.37 -20.97
N GLN A 143 13.93 2.91 -22.09
CA GLN A 143 13.42 4.28 -22.17
C GLN A 143 12.01 4.42 -21.61
N ILE A 144 11.28 3.31 -21.51
CA ILE A 144 9.91 3.28 -20.98
C ILE A 144 9.96 3.08 -19.47
N ASN A 145 9.59 4.09 -18.73
CA ASN A 145 9.45 3.99 -17.26
C ASN A 145 7.98 3.77 -16.86
N ASN A 146 7.47 2.55 -17.04
CA ASN A 146 6.12 2.17 -16.66
C ASN A 146 5.86 2.40 -15.16
N MET A 147 6.90 2.29 -14.32
CA MET A 147 6.76 2.54 -12.88
C MET A 147 6.45 4.01 -12.57
N GLN A 148 6.80 4.95 -13.46
CA GLN A 148 6.40 6.34 -13.30
C GLN A 148 4.88 6.53 -13.47
N LEU A 149 4.23 5.75 -14.34
CA LEU A 149 2.78 5.78 -14.48
C LEU A 149 2.12 5.30 -13.18
N VAL A 150 2.57 4.17 -12.65
CA VAL A 150 2.14 3.65 -11.34
C VAL A 150 2.31 4.68 -10.23
N ALA A 151 3.46 5.37 -10.19
CA ALA A 151 3.73 6.39 -9.19
C ALA A 151 2.78 7.59 -9.32
N ASN A 152 2.43 8.01 -10.53
CA ASN A 152 1.49 9.09 -10.78
C ASN A 152 0.08 8.71 -10.32
N GLU A 153 -0.42 7.54 -10.72
CA GLU A 153 -1.73 6.99 -10.28
C GLU A 153 -1.80 6.91 -8.74
N LEU A 154 -0.72 6.46 -8.10
CA LEU A 154 -0.64 6.38 -6.66
C LEU A 154 -0.71 7.76 -5.99
N VAL A 155 -0.06 8.78 -6.55
CA VAL A 155 -0.11 10.17 -6.05
C VAL A 155 -1.52 10.74 -6.18
N GLU A 156 -2.18 10.54 -7.33
CA GLU A 156 -3.56 10.98 -7.56
C GLU A 156 -4.51 10.31 -6.57
N TRP A 157 -4.42 8.97 -6.43
CA TRP A 157 -5.24 8.24 -5.46
C TRP A 157 -5.01 8.74 -4.04
N CYS A 158 -3.77 9.03 -3.65
CA CYS A 158 -3.46 9.56 -2.32
C CYS A 158 -4.09 10.94 -2.09
N ALA A 159 -4.08 11.81 -3.10
CA ALA A 159 -4.71 13.13 -3.02
C ALA A 159 -6.23 13.01 -2.82
N ASP A 160 -6.89 12.13 -3.57
CA ASP A 160 -8.35 11.92 -3.50
C ASP A 160 -8.79 11.28 -2.17
N ASN A 161 -7.90 10.56 -1.51
CA ASN A 161 -8.19 9.82 -0.29
C ASN A 161 -7.58 10.43 0.99
N ASN A 162 -7.03 11.63 0.92
CA ASN A 162 -6.35 12.31 2.03
C ASN A 162 -5.22 11.47 2.65
N MET A 163 -4.57 10.62 1.82
CA MET A 163 -3.46 9.77 2.23
C MET A 163 -2.12 10.40 1.85
N HIS A 164 -1.07 10.06 2.58
CA HIS A 164 0.26 10.60 2.35
C HIS A 164 1.28 9.49 2.13
N LEU A 165 2.03 9.58 1.02
CA LEU A 165 3.14 8.69 0.74
C LEU A 165 4.37 9.03 1.58
N ASN A 166 5.06 8.01 2.04
CA ASN A 166 6.35 8.14 2.67
C ASN A 166 7.46 7.88 1.66
N THR A 167 7.85 8.91 0.93
CA THR A 167 8.86 8.81 -0.13
C THR A 167 10.24 8.34 0.37
N SER A 168 10.56 8.58 1.65
CA SER A 168 11.82 8.13 2.24
C SER A 168 11.85 6.63 2.53
N LYS A 169 10.69 6.01 2.80
CA LYS A 169 10.57 4.57 3.03
C LYS A 169 10.09 3.80 1.80
N THR A 170 9.39 4.45 0.87
CA THR A 170 9.06 3.86 -0.43
C THR A 170 10.36 3.57 -1.18
N LYS A 171 10.48 2.35 -1.72
CA LYS A 171 11.71 1.87 -2.38
C LYS A 171 11.38 1.27 -3.74
N GLU A 172 12.33 1.35 -4.64
CA GLU A 172 12.27 0.68 -5.94
C GLU A 172 13.37 -0.38 -6.02
N MET A 173 13.05 -1.56 -6.57
CA MET A 173 14.02 -2.55 -6.98
C MET A 173 13.95 -2.71 -8.49
N VAL A 174 15.12 -2.75 -9.14
CA VAL A 174 15.22 -3.01 -10.58
C VAL A 174 15.95 -4.33 -10.79
N ILE A 175 15.25 -5.29 -11.42
CA ILE A 175 15.77 -6.62 -11.74
C ILE A 175 15.98 -6.68 -13.24
N TYR A 176 17.21 -6.98 -13.66
CA TYR A 176 17.58 -7.08 -15.07
C TYR A 176 18.74 -8.07 -15.22
N PHE A 177 18.56 -9.08 -16.04
CA PHE A 177 19.55 -10.12 -16.29
C PHE A 177 20.28 -9.97 -17.62
N GLY A 178 19.83 -9.07 -18.49
CA GLY A 178 20.48 -8.77 -19.76
C GLY A 178 21.79 -8.01 -19.60
N LYS A 179 22.54 -7.90 -20.71
CA LYS A 179 23.83 -7.18 -20.77
C LYS A 179 23.74 -5.83 -21.49
N GLN A 180 22.57 -5.50 -22.04
CA GLN A 180 22.40 -4.35 -22.93
C GLN A 180 22.36 -3.02 -22.19
N TYR A 181 21.89 -3.01 -20.92
CA TYR A 181 21.73 -1.79 -20.14
C TYR A 181 22.41 -1.89 -18.77
N CYS A 182 22.97 -0.80 -18.30
CA CYS A 182 23.36 -0.66 -16.91
C CYS A 182 22.16 -0.17 -16.08
N LYS A 183 21.93 -0.76 -14.90
CA LYS A 183 20.83 -0.35 -13.99
C LYS A 183 20.88 1.14 -13.63
N SER A 184 22.07 1.73 -13.61
CA SER A 184 22.29 3.15 -13.30
C SER A 184 21.86 4.09 -14.43
N GLU A 185 21.72 3.59 -15.65
CA GLU A 185 21.28 4.39 -16.82
C GLU A 185 19.76 4.49 -16.92
N LEU A 186 19.03 3.64 -16.19
CA LEU A 186 17.57 3.69 -16.18
C LEU A 186 17.06 4.91 -15.41
N ALA A 187 16.06 5.61 -15.96
CA ALA A 187 15.44 6.75 -15.31
C ALA A 187 14.88 6.36 -13.93
N TYR A 188 15.07 7.21 -12.93
CA TYR A 188 14.49 7.03 -11.60
C TYR A 188 12.98 7.23 -11.64
N THR A 189 12.27 6.44 -10.84
CA THR A 189 10.87 6.72 -10.53
C THR A 189 10.82 7.90 -9.55
N ARG A 190 9.93 8.86 -9.82
CA ARG A 190 9.76 10.07 -9.00
C ARG A 190 8.36 10.09 -8.40
N ILE A 191 8.28 10.41 -7.13
CA ILE A 191 7.03 10.68 -6.42
C ILE A 191 7.09 12.13 -5.94
N VAL A 192 6.20 12.97 -6.46
CA VAL A 192 6.24 14.42 -6.30
C VAL A 192 7.62 14.93 -6.77
N ASP A 193 8.43 15.51 -5.88
CA ASP A 193 9.75 16.05 -6.20
C ASP A 193 10.91 15.13 -5.78
N ALA A 194 10.62 13.95 -5.23
CA ALA A 194 11.62 13.03 -4.73
C ALA A 194 11.89 11.87 -5.70
N ASN A 195 13.17 11.62 -6.00
CA ASN A 195 13.57 10.37 -6.63
C ASN A 195 13.45 9.25 -5.61
N ILE A 196 12.81 8.15 -6.00
CA ILE A 196 12.68 6.97 -5.14
C ILE A 196 14.02 6.24 -5.11
N GLU A 197 14.46 5.92 -3.90
CA GLU A 197 15.70 5.20 -3.67
C GLU A 197 15.61 3.77 -4.21
N ARG A 198 16.64 3.36 -4.97
CA ARG A 198 16.78 2.01 -5.48
C ARG A 198 17.55 1.14 -4.51
N MET A 199 17.00 -0.05 -4.27
CA MET A 199 17.58 -1.05 -3.39
C MET A 199 18.00 -2.29 -4.20
N GLU A 200 19.10 -2.93 -3.80
CA GLU A 200 19.52 -4.22 -4.36
C GLU A 200 18.86 -5.40 -3.63
N ALA A 201 18.39 -5.16 -2.42
CA ALA A 201 17.64 -6.13 -1.64
C ALA A 201 16.59 -5.40 -0.78
N PHE A 202 15.40 -5.96 -0.66
CA PHE A 202 14.31 -5.42 0.15
C PHE A 202 13.65 -6.53 0.96
N LYS A 203 13.40 -6.26 2.25
CA LYS A 203 12.69 -7.20 3.12
C LYS A 203 11.19 -6.94 3.07
N LEU A 204 10.45 -7.80 2.38
CA LEU A 204 9.00 -7.75 2.27
C LEU A 204 8.38 -8.90 3.05
N LEU A 205 7.44 -8.62 3.95
CA LEU A 205 6.68 -9.62 4.74
C LEU A 205 7.57 -10.72 5.37
N GLY A 206 8.78 -10.34 5.79
CA GLY A 206 9.72 -11.24 6.44
C GLY A 206 10.72 -11.97 5.52
N VAL A 207 10.55 -11.89 4.21
CA VAL A 207 11.44 -12.48 3.19
C VAL A 207 12.28 -11.37 2.53
N ILE A 208 13.53 -11.67 2.19
CA ILE A 208 14.42 -10.76 1.45
C ILE A 208 14.36 -11.15 -0.02
N PHE A 209 14.01 -10.16 -0.83
CA PHE A 209 14.07 -10.22 -2.29
C PHE A 209 15.35 -9.58 -2.78
#